data_671f7f44831949fa4ae01cb3ecc92ae1
#
_entry.id   671f7f44831949fa4ae01cb3ecc92ae1
#
_cell.length_a   1.000
_cell.length_b   1.000
_cell.length_c   1.000
_cell.angle_alpha   90.00
_cell.angle_beta   90.00
_cell.angle_gamma   90.00
#
_symmetry.space_group_name_H-M   'P 1'
#
loop_
_entity.id
_entity.type
_entity.pdbx_description
1 polymer ?
#
loop_
_entity_poly.entity_id
_entity_poly.type
_entity_poly.pdbx_seq_one_letter_code
_entity_poly.pdbx_strand_id
1 'polypeptide(L)'
;NVGKVQEILGADAPLDSLELVFNADNMAKLAACGVYFLDAPSEMIPAALQYLGENPDSHDPDVIAQAEAVFAAVRPHIKKFHSSEYINALANGDICVAVGWSGDILQARDRADEAENGVEIAYNAAKEGAQMWFDQMAIPVDAPNVEGAHLFLNFIMDAQNMADASNYVYYANGNLASQPMLEEDVIGDPAIYPDAATLENLFTTRKKKKKI
;
A
#
# COMPACT_ATOMS: atom_id res chain seq x y z
N ASN A 1 -13.06 -3.04 -2.60
CA ASN A 1 -14.45 -3.48 -2.36
C ASN A 1 -14.70 -4.77 -3.14
N VAL A 2 -14.67 -5.91 -2.40
CA VAL A 2 -14.71 -7.26 -3.00
C VAL A 2 -16.00 -7.46 -3.81
N GLY A 3 -17.14 -7.18 -3.22
CA GLY A 3 -18.44 -7.36 -3.86
C GLY A 3 -18.57 -6.58 -5.17
N LYS A 4 -18.15 -5.32 -5.19
CA LYS A 4 -18.21 -4.48 -6.39
C LYS A 4 -17.27 -4.97 -7.50
N VAL A 5 -16.06 -5.39 -7.16
CA VAL A 5 -15.11 -5.91 -8.13
C VAL A 5 -15.62 -7.22 -8.74
N GLN A 6 -16.15 -8.12 -7.92
CA GLN A 6 -16.72 -9.39 -8.40
C GLN A 6 -18.01 -9.20 -9.21
N GLU A 7 -18.84 -8.21 -8.88
CA GLU A 7 -20.00 -7.84 -9.68
C GLU A 7 -19.60 -7.44 -11.11
N ILE A 8 -18.46 -6.74 -11.25
CA ILE A 8 -18.02 -6.17 -12.54
C ILE A 8 -17.14 -7.13 -13.34
N LEU A 9 -16.21 -7.83 -12.69
CA LEU A 9 -15.23 -8.70 -13.35
C LEU A 9 -15.58 -10.19 -13.28
N GLY A 10 -16.57 -10.57 -12.47
CA GLY A 10 -16.92 -11.96 -12.20
C GLY A 10 -16.27 -12.52 -10.95
N ALA A 11 -16.73 -13.71 -10.52
CA ALA A 11 -16.24 -14.37 -9.31
C ALA A 11 -14.75 -14.70 -9.33
N ASP A 12 -14.17 -14.89 -10.53
CA ASP A 12 -12.75 -15.20 -10.74
C ASP A 12 -11.90 -13.93 -10.91
N ALA A 13 -12.38 -12.77 -10.46
CA ALA A 13 -11.63 -11.51 -10.51
C ALA A 13 -10.25 -11.67 -9.86
N PRO A 14 -9.17 -11.14 -10.48
CA PRO A 14 -7.79 -11.32 -10.00
C PRO A 14 -7.49 -10.39 -8.80
N LEU A 15 -8.16 -10.61 -7.67
CA LEU A 15 -8.08 -9.74 -6.49
C LEU A 15 -6.67 -9.71 -5.87
N ASP A 16 -5.89 -10.77 -6.05
CA ASP A 16 -4.54 -10.96 -5.52
C ASP A 16 -3.43 -10.61 -6.53
N SER A 17 -3.76 -9.97 -7.64
CA SER A 17 -2.83 -9.73 -8.74
C SER A 17 -2.77 -8.25 -9.15
N LEU A 18 -1.58 -7.79 -9.54
CA LEU A 18 -1.38 -6.49 -10.19
C LEU A 18 -2.15 -6.37 -11.53
N GLU A 19 -2.57 -7.50 -12.12
CA GLU A 19 -3.44 -7.54 -13.28
C GLU A 19 -4.77 -6.80 -13.04
N LEU A 20 -5.27 -6.78 -11.81
CA LEU A 20 -6.48 -6.05 -11.44
C LEU A 20 -6.41 -4.57 -11.87
N VAL A 21 -5.23 -3.94 -11.70
CA VAL A 21 -5.04 -2.49 -11.86
C VAL A 21 -4.15 -2.09 -13.04
N PHE A 22 -3.38 -3.02 -13.62
CA PHE A 22 -2.52 -2.73 -14.77
C PHE A 22 -2.99 -3.37 -16.09
N ASN A 23 -4.00 -4.24 -16.06
CA ASN A 23 -4.66 -4.69 -17.27
C ASN A 23 -5.70 -3.66 -17.72
N ALA A 24 -5.55 -3.14 -18.96
CA ALA A 24 -6.40 -2.07 -19.49
C ALA A 24 -7.88 -2.49 -19.61
N ASP A 25 -8.17 -3.75 -19.94
CA ASP A 25 -9.53 -4.25 -20.08
C ASP A 25 -10.25 -4.35 -18.71
N ASN A 26 -9.54 -4.77 -17.69
CA ASN A 26 -10.05 -4.76 -16.31
C ASN A 26 -10.31 -3.33 -15.83
N MET A 27 -9.34 -2.44 -16.04
CA MET A 27 -9.46 -1.03 -15.66
C MET A 27 -10.60 -0.31 -16.39
N ALA A 28 -10.81 -0.61 -17.67
CA ALA A 28 -11.93 -0.04 -18.42
C ALA A 28 -13.29 -0.40 -17.83
N LYS A 29 -13.44 -1.64 -17.34
CA LYS A 29 -14.66 -2.10 -16.68
C LYS A 29 -14.81 -1.47 -15.28
N LEU A 30 -13.72 -1.40 -14.51
CA LEU A 30 -13.70 -0.85 -13.15
C LEU A 30 -13.82 0.68 -13.10
N ALA A 31 -13.61 1.38 -14.23
CA ALA A 31 -13.73 2.83 -14.30
C ALA A 31 -15.08 3.36 -13.79
N ALA A 32 -16.16 2.60 -14.00
CA ALA A 32 -17.51 2.98 -13.57
C ALA A 32 -17.68 3.02 -12.05
N CYS A 33 -17.01 2.13 -11.30
CA CYS A 33 -17.05 2.13 -9.84
C CYS A 33 -15.94 2.98 -9.21
N GLY A 34 -14.96 3.40 -9.99
CA GLY A 34 -13.87 4.28 -9.57
C GLY A 34 -12.65 3.55 -9.05
N VAL A 35 -11.49 3.94 -9.59
CA VAL A 35 -10.18 3.42 -9.19
C VAL A 35 -9.26 4.59 -8.82
N TYR A 36 -8.63 4.52 -7.64
CA TYR A 36 -7.64 5.49 -7.19
C TYR A 36 -6.24 4.87 -7.19
N PHE A 37 -5.26 5.66 -7.61
CA PHE A 37 -3.85 5.31 -7.53
C PHE A 37 -3.12 6.26 -6.58
N LEU A 38 -2.04 5.78 -5.97
CA LEU A 38 -1.14 6.63 -5.21
C LEU A 38 -0.55 7.75 -6.09
N ASP A 39 -0.48 8.96 -5.55
CA ASP A 39 0.32 10.06 -6.11
C ASP A 39 1.77 9.92 -5.63
N ALA A 40 2.38 8.80 -5.96
CA ALA A 40 3.72 8.40 -5.53
C ALA A 40 4.44 7.63 -6.66
N PRO A 41 5.06 8.34 -7.62
CA PRO A 41 5.74 7.70 -8.76
C PRO A 41 6.86 6.73 -8.34
N SER A 42 7.50 6.96 -7.19
CA SER A 42 8.55 6.09 -6.64
C SER A 42 8.03 4.70 -6.24
N GLU A 43 6.74 4.52 -6.15
CA GLU A 43 6.06 3.28 -5.77
C GLU A 43 5.30 2.71 -6.94
N MET A 44 4.60 3.57 -7.65
CA MET A 44 3.75 3.14 -8.77
C MET A 44 4.57 2.62 -9.96
N ILE A 45 5.74 3.23 -10.28
CA ILE A 45 6.60 2.76 -11.38
C ILE A 45 7.19 1.37 -11.06
N PRO A 46 7.77 1.12 -9.86
CA PRO A 46 8.19 -0.22 -9.46
C PRO A 46 7.06 -1.27 -9.53
N ALA A 47 5.85 -0.93 -9.10
CA ALA A 47 4.71 -1.83 -9.18
C ALA A 47 4.35 -2.20 -10.63
N ALA A 48 4.39 -1.23 -11.57
CA ALA A 48 4.17 -1.50 -12.98
C ALA A 48 5.31 -2.35 -13.61
N LEU A 49 6.56 -2.13 -13.20
CA LEU A 49 7.69 -2.98 -13.61
C LEU A 49 7.54 -4.41 -13.10
N GLN A 50 7.12 -4.57 -11.84
CA GLN A 50 6.83 -5.88 -11.25
C GLN A 50 5.71 -6.60 -12.02
N TYR A 51 4.65 -5.90 -12.39
CA TYR A 51 3.58 -6.44 -13.25
C TYR A 51 4.10 -6.96 -14.60
N LEU A 52 5.08 -6.27 -15.18
CA LEU A 52 5.71 -6.66 -16.44
C LEU A 52 6.73 -7.82 -16.29
N GLY A 53 7.05 -8.24 -15.06
CA GLY A 53 8.12 -9.20 -14.79
C GLY A 53 9.53 -8.61 -14.94
N GLU A 54 9.64 -7.28 -14.95
CA GLU A 54 10.90 -6.56 -15.01
C GLU A 54 11.44 -6.26 -13.61
N ASN A 55 12.73 -5.91 -13.51
CA ASN A 55 13.32 -5.51 -12.23
C ASN A 55 12.67 -4.22 -11.71
N PRO A 56 11.92 -4.25 -10.59
CA PRO A 56 11.25 -3.07 -10.05
C PRO A 56 12.20 -1.94 -9.63
N ASP A 57 13.47 -2.26 -9.31
CA ASP A 57 14.52 -1.28 -9.02
C ASP A 57 15.33 -0.86 -10.25
N SER A 58 14.85 -1.13 -11.47
CA SER A 58 15.54 -0.73 -12.70
C SER A 58 15.66 0.78 -12.82
N HIS A 59 16.86 1.23 -13.24
CA HIS A 59 17.18 2.61 -13.60
C HIS A 59 17.41 2.77 -15.11
N ASP A 60 17.19 1.70 -15.88
CA ASP A 60 17.32 1.70 -17.34
C ASP A 60 16.13 2.46 -17.95
N PRO A 61 16.38 3.51 -18.75
CA PRO A 61 15.32 4.29 -19.38
C PRO A 61 14.40 3.45 -20.27
N ASP A 62 14.93 2.44 -20.98
CA ASP A 62 14.15 1.60 -21.89
C ASP A 62 13.20 0.67 -21.10
N VAL A 63 13.64 0.18 -19.94
CA VAL A 63 12.80 -0.59 -19.02
C VAL A 63 11.72 0.32 -18.39
N ILE A 64 12.09 1.53 -17.95
CA ILE A 64 11.13 2.49 -17.40
C ILE A 64 10.08 2.89 -18.43
N ALA A 65 10.44 3.02 -19.71
CA ALA A 65 9.50 3.34 -20.78
C ALA A 65 8.42 2.26 -20.97
N GLN A 66 8.67 1.01 -20.61
CA GLN A 66 7.65 -0.04 -20.63
C GLN A 66 6.58 0.22 -19.55
N ALA A 67 6.98 0.64 -18.34
CA ALA A 67 6.03 1.05 -17.31
C ALA A 67 5.21 2.27 -17.75
N GLU A 68 5.80 3.25 -18.45
CA GLU A 68 5.08 4.39 -19.02
C GLU A 68 3.97 3.93 -19.98
N ALA A 69 4.25 2.95 -20.85
CA ALA A 69 3.26 2.39 -21.76
C ALA A 69 2.07 1.73 -21.02
N VAL A 70 2.34 1.00 -19.91
CA VAL A 70 1.29 0.43 -19.04
C VAL A 70 0.44 1.56 -18.44
N PHE A 71 1.08 2.59 -17.87
CA PHE A 71 0.33 3.73 -17.33
C PHE A 71 -0.48 4.47 -18.38
N ALA A 72 0.06 4.68 -19.60
CA ALA A 72 -0.67 5.31 -20.69
C ALA A 72 -1.95 4.55 -21.03
N ALA A 73 -1.91 3.21 -21.01
CA ALA A 73 -3.07 2.37 -21.28
C ALA A 73 -4.15 2.45 -20.19
N VAL A 74 -3.76 2.47 -18.90
CA VAL A 74 -4.73 2.48 -17.79
C VAL A 74 -5.13 3.89 -17.35
N ARG A 75 -4.37 4.93 -17.69
CA ARG A 75 -4.59 6.32 -17.25
C ARG A 75 -6.01 6.84 -17.50
N PRO A 76 -6.67 6.57 -18.66
CA PRO A 76 -8.02 7.03 -18.92
C PRO A 76 -9.07 6.49 -17.91
N HIS A 77 -8.75 5.40 -17.24
CA HIS A 77 -9.64 4.68 -16.33
C HIS A 77 -9.37 4.97 -14.85
N ILE A 78 -8.31 5.73 -14.54
CA ILE A 78 -7.97 6.16 -13.19
C ILE A 78 -8.77 7.42 -12.87
N LYS A 79 -9.65 7.31 -11.86
CA LYS A 79 -10.51 8.42 -11.41
C LYS A 79 -9.67 9.52 -10.73
N LYS A 80 -8.67 9.14 -9.94
CA LYS A 80 -7.83 10.09 -9.19
C LYS A 80 -6.47 9.49 -8.81
N PHE A 81 -5.46 10.34 -8.75
CA PHE A 81 -4.20 10.10 -8.05
C PHE A 81 -4.23 10.84 -6.72
N HIS A 82 -4.13 10.12 -5.62
CA HIS A 82 -4.10 10.72 -4.29
C HIS A 82 -3.60 9.72 -3.25
N SER A 83 -2.76 10.18 -2.31
CA SER A 83 -2.08 9.32 -1.34
C SER A 83 -2.77 9.23 0.03
N SER A 84 -4.01 9.72 0.18
CA SER A 84 -4.76 9.57 1.44
C SER A 84 -6.29 9.55 1.29
N GLU A 85 -6.87 10.23 0.31
CA GLU A 85 -8.35 10.31 0.16
C GLU A 85 -9.00 8.95 -0.13
N TYR A 86 -8.24 7.99 -0.68
CA TYR A 86 -8.76 6.65 -0.96
C TYR A 86 -9.25 5.92 0.29
N ILE A 87 -8.74 6.25 1.48
CA ILE A 87 -9.16 5.62 2.75
C ILE A 87 -10.66 5.81 2.94
N ASN A 88 -11.12 7.05 2.96
CA ASN A 88 -12.55 7.36 3.13
C ASN A 88 -13.38 6.96 1.91
N ALA A 89 -12.83 7.13 0.71
CA ALA A 89 -13.54 6.79 -0.52
C ALA A 89 -13.82 5.28 -0.64
N LEU A 90 -12.90 4.41 -0.18
CA LEU A 90 -13.11 2.98 -0.07
C LEU A 90 -14.12 2.65 1.03
N ALA A 91 -13.93 3.19 2.24
CA ALA A 91 -14.79 2.94 3.38
C ALA A 91 -16.26 3.30 3.12
N ASN A 92 -16.50 4.39 2.38
CA ASN A 92 -17.85 4.82 2.00
C ASN A 92 -18.41 4.09 0.77
N GLY A 93 -17.60 3.30 0.05
CA GLY A 93 -18.01 2.68 -1.21
C GLY A 93 -18.06 3.62 -2.42
N ASP A 94 -17.44 4.81 -2.34
CA ASP A 94 -17.37 5.81 -3.42
C ASP A 94 -16.43 5.39 -4.56
N ILE A 95 -15.54 4.44 -4.26
CA ILE A 95 -14.65 3.74 -5.20
C ILE A 95 -14.61 2.25 -4.87
N CYS A 96 -14.23 1.45 -5.85
CA CYS A 96 -14.16 0.00 -5.67
C CYS A 96 -12.74 -0.54 -5.53
N VAL A 97 -11.75 0.14 -6.07
CA VAL A 97 -10.34 -0.27 -6.02
C VAL A 97 -9.43 0.91 -5.68
N ALA A 98 -8.42 0.66 -4.89
CA ALA A 98 -7.31 1.58 -4.69
C ALA A 98 -5.98 0.82 -4.70
N VAL A 99 -4.95 1.43 -5.30
CA VAL A 99 -3.56 1.09 -4.97
C VAL A 99 -3.16 1.99 -3.83
N GLY A 100 -2.89 1.40 -2.67
CA GLY A 100 -2.65 2.11 -1.42
C GLY A 100 -1.64 1.40 -0.53
N TRP A 101 -1.29 2.02 0.57
CA TRP A 101 -0.46 1.41 1.61
C TRP A 101 -1.30 0.49 2.50
N SER A 102 -0.70 -0.60 2.99
CA SER A 102 -1.40 -1.66 3.71
C SER A 102 -2.22 -1.15 4.89
N GLY A 103 -1.62 -0.43 5.83
CA GLY A 103 -2.32 0.07 7.01
C GLY A 103 -3.45 1.05 6.68
N ASP A 104 -3.31 1.85 5.63
CA ASP A 104 -4.38 2.75 5.18
C ASP A 104 -5.60 1.97 4.65
N ILE A 105 -5.36 0.88 3.90
CA ILE A 105 -6.44 0.03 3.40
C ILE A 105 -7.11 -0.73 4.56
N LEU A 106 -6.33 -1.16 5.55
CA LEU A 106 -6.87 -1.82 6.74
C LEU A 106 -7.69 -0.85 7.60
N GLN A 107 -7.25 0.41 7.75
CA GLN A 107 -8.07 1.47 8.35
C GLN A 107 -9.38 1.72 7.58
N ALA A 108 -9.35 1.65 6.24
CA ALA A 108 -10.56 1.77 5.44
C ALA A 108 -11.51 0.58 5.67
N ARG A 109 -10.98 -0.65 5.83
CA ARG A 109 -11.74 -1.85 6.19
C ARG A 109 -12.46 -1.65 7.51
N ASP A 110 -11.75 -1.27 8.54
CA ASP A 110 -12.33 -1.04 9.87
C ASP A 110 -13.43 0.02 9.85
N ARG A 111 -13.20 1.14 9.17
CA ARG A 111 -14.22 2.20 9.04
C ARG A 111 -15.48 1.73 8.31
N ALA A 112 -15.32 0.85 7.31
CA ALA A 112 -16.48 0.26 6.61
C ALA A 112 -17.25 -0.68 7.52
N ASP A 113 -16.54 -1.49 8.31
CA ASP A 113 -17.12 -2.43 9.27
C ASP A 113 -17.86 -1.69 10.40
N GLU A 114 -17.23 -0.65 10.98
CA GLU A 114 -17.84 0.22 11.99
C GLU A 114 -19.12 0.94 11.47
N ALA A 115 -19.10 1.33 10.18
CA ALA A 115 -20.24 2.01 9.57
C ALA A 115 -21.40 1.08 9.22
N GLU A 116 -21.20 -0.25 9.26
CA GLU A 116 -22.18 -1.28 8.90
C GLU A 116 -22.88 -0.99 7.55
N ASN A 117 -22.16 -0.38 6.59
CA ASN A 117 -22.70 0.09 5.32
C ASN A 117 -22.73 -0.98 4.21
N GLY A 118 -22.31 -2.22 4.54
CA GLY A 118 -22.28 -3.35 3.61
C GLY A 118 -21.10 -3.32 2.62
N VAL A 119 -20.11 -2.47 2.84
CA VAL A 119 -18.87 -2.42 2.05
C VAL A 119 -17.85 -3.41 2.64
N GLU A 120 -17.50 -4.44 1.90
CA GLU A 120 -16.47 -5.41 2.27
C GLU A 120 -15.16 -5.04 1.58
N ILE A 121 -14.13 -4.69 2.37
CA ILE A 121 -12.81 -4.34 1.87
C ILE A 121 -11.82 -5.47 2.13
N ALA A 122 -11.10 -5.89 1.09
CA ALA A 122 -9.93 -6.76 1.22
C ALA A 122 -8.67 -6.00 0.83
N TYR A 123 -7.58 -6.30 1.54
CA TYR A 123 -6.22 -5.93 1.15
C TYR A 123 -5.47 -7.18 0.68
N ASN A 124 -4.74 -7.06 -0.41
CA ASN A 124 -3.86 -8.10 -0.89
C ASN A 124 -2.50 -7.51 -1.27
N ALA A 125 -1.42 -8.06 -0.72
CA ALA A 125 -0.12 -7.95 -1.35
C ALA A 125 -0.17 -8.78 -2.64
N ALA A 126 0.16 -8.16 -3.77
CA ALA A 126 0.03 -8.84 -5.05
C ALA A 126 0.94 -10.08 -5.12
N LYS A 127 0.45 -11.15 -5.73
CA LYS A 127 1.20 -12.41 -5.90
C LYS A 127 2.45 -12.27 -6.75
N GLU A 128 2.50 -11.26 -7.62
CA GLU A 128 3.69 -10.91 -8.41
C GLU A 128 4.76 -10.28 -7.53
N GLY A 129 4.41 -9.79 -6.34
CA GLY A 129 5.26 -9.10 -5.40
C GLY A 129 4.80 -7.67 -5.11
N ALA A 130 5.15 -7.19 -3.94
CA ALA A 130 4.83 -5.83 -3.49
C ALA A 130 6.06 -5.13 -2.92
N GLN A 131 6.06 -3.80 -2.94
CA GLN A 131 7.14 -3.02 -2.36
C GLN A 131 7.05 -3.01 -0.83
N MET A 132 8.15 -3.32 -0.17
CA MET A 132 8.31 -3.28 1.28
C MET A 132 9.02 -2.00 1.70
N TRP A 133 8.52 -1.36 2.74
CA TRP A 133 9.00 -0.10 3.29
C TRP A 133 9.62 -0.28 4.67
N PHE A 134 10.57 0.59 4.96
CA PHE A 134 11.13 0.76 6.30
C PHE A 134 11.19 2.25 6.60
N ASP A 135 10.14 2.76 7.22
CA ASP A 135 10.11 4.14 7.68
C ASP A 135 11.11 4.33 8.80
N GLN A 136 11.90 5.38 8.71
CA GLN A 136 12.99 5.66 9.64
C GLN A 136 12.96 7.12 10.08
N MET A 137 13.24 7.34 11.35
CA MET A 137 13.46 8.67 11.89
C MET A 137 14.95 8.99 11.97
N ALA A 138 15.32 10.21 11.59
CA ALA A 138 16.69 10.69 11.67
C ALA A 138 16.73 12.10 12.25
N ILE A 139 17.80 12.43 12.96
CA ILE A 139 18.06 13.77 13.47
C ILE A 139 18.99 14.49 12.50
N PRO A 140 18.56 15.57 11.82
CA PRO A 140 19.43 16.37 10.97
C PRO A 140 20.63 16.93 11.73
N VAL A 141 21.77 17.10 11.04
CA VAL A 141 23.02 17.60 11.66
C VAL A 141 22.88 19.02 12.23
N ASP A 142 21.99 19.81 11.70
CA ASP A 142 21.66 21.18 12.06
C ASP A 142 20.36 21.31 12.87
N ALA A 143 19.88 20.21 13.45
CA ALA A 143 18.65 20.24 14.26
C ALA A 143 18.77 21.22 15.45
N PRO A 144 17.81 22.11 15.64
CA PRO A 144 17.88 23.14 16.68
C PRO A 144 17.70 22.59 18.09
N ASN A 145 17.14 21.40 18.24
CA ASN A 145 16.88 20.73 19.54
C ASN A 145 17.17 19.23 19.44
N VAL A 146 18.44 18.88 19.44
CA VAL A 146 18.89 17.47 19.36
C VAL A 146 18.47 16.66 20.58
N GLU A 147 18.52 17.25 21.79
CA GLU A 147 18.09 16.60 23.03
C GLU A 147 16.60 16.24 23.00
N GLY A 148 15.75 17.18 22.61
CA GLY A 148 14.31 16.92 22.44
C GLY A 148 14.02 15.86 21.38
N ALA A 149 14.79 15.83 20.30
CA ALA A 149 14.67 14.80 19.26
C ALA A 149 15.03 13.40 19.82
N HIS A 150 16.08 13.28 20.61
CA HIS A 150 16.42 12.02 21.27
C HIS A 150 15.35 11.56 22.28
N LEU A 151 14.77 12.50 23.05
CA LEU A 151 13.68 12.18 23.96
C LEU A 151 12.46 11.64 23.22
N PHE A 152 12.12 12.26 22.07
CA PHE A 152 11.02 11.79 21.22
C PHE A 152 11.30 10.41 20.63
N LEU A 153 12.50 10.18 20.10
CA LEU A 153 12.89 8.86 19.59
C LEU A 153 12.81 7.78 20.67
N ASN A 154 13.31 8.06 21.88
CA ASN A 154 13.21 7.14 23.01
C ASN A 154 11.75 6.86 23.39
N PHE A 155 10.88 7.87 23.35
CA PHE A 155 9.46 7.71 23.62
C PHE A 155 8.79 6.78 22.58
N ILE A 156 9.08 6.98 21.29
CA ILE A 156 8.52 6.11 20.21
C ILE A 156 9.11 4.69 20.31
N MET A 157 10.39 4.52 20.71
CA MET A 157 11.01 3.20 20.85
C MET A 157 10.57 2.44 22.13
N ASP A 158 9.87 3.08 23.04
CA ASP A 158 9.25 2.36 24.15
C ASP A 158 8.27 1.30 23.62
N ALA A 159 8.33 0.10 24.22
CA ALA A 159 7.61 -1.05 23.68
C ALA A 159 6.09 -0.86 23.70
N GLN A 160 5.55 -0.25 24.76
CA GLN A 160 4.11 0.00 24.85
C GLN A 160 3.67 1.07 23.85
N ASN A 161 4.41 2.20 23.78
CA ASN A 161 4.06 3.27 22.85
C ASN A 161 4.10 2.79 21.38
N MET A 162 5.07 1.93 21.06
CA MET A 162 5.16 1.36 19.71
C MET A 162 4.04 0.35 19.43
N ALA A 163 3.63 -0.45 20.42
CA ALA A 163 2.49 -1.34 20.28
C ALA A 163 1.19 -0.56 20.09
N ASP A 164 0.95 0.47 20.90
CA ASP A 164 -0.23 1.33 20.79
C ASP A 164 -0.29 2.01 19.41
N ALA A 165 0.86 2.46 18.87
CA ALA A 165 0.94 3.02 17.54
C ALA A 165 0.56 1.99 16.47
N SER A 166 1.13 0.77 16.50
CA SER A 166 0.81 -0.28 15.52
C SER A 166 -0.64 -0.73 15.59
N ASN A 167 -1.20 -0.88 16.79
CA ASN A 167 -2.60 -1.24 16.99
C ASN A 167 -3.55 -0.19 16.42
N TYR A 168 -3.14 1.09 16.42
CA TYR A 168 -3.96 2.19 15.89
C TYR A 168 -3.85 2.37 14.38
N VAL A 169 -2.65 2.21 13.79
CA VAL A 169 -2.41 2.51 12.38
C VAL A 169 -2.37 1.28 11.47
N TYR A 170 -2.40 0.06 12.02
CA TYR A 170 -2.33 -1.21 11.29
C TYR A 170 -1.07 -1.40 10.44
N TYR A 171 0.05 -0.83 10.87
CA TYR A 171 1.36 -1.09 10.28
C TYR A 171 2.23 -1.92 11.22
N ALA A 172 2.93 -2.89 10.66
CA ALA A 172 3.95 -3.62 11.40
C ALA A 172 5.09 -2.69 11.83
N ASN A 173 5.72 -3.00 12.96
CA ASN A 173 6.86 -2.25 13.46
C ASN A 173 8.09 -3.16 13.69
N GLY A 174 9.28 -2.56 13.72
CA GLY A 174 10.55 -3.25 13.93
C GLY A 174 10.95 -3.43 15.41
N ASN A 175 10.12 -3.03 16.38
CA ASN A 175 10.43 -3.18 17.79
C ASN A 175 9.98 -4.55 18.30
N LEU A 176 10.89 -5.50 18.40
CA LEU A 176 10.58 -6.86 18.83
C LEU A 176 9.96 -6.90 20.23
N ALA A 177 10.32 -5.96 21.12
CA ALA A 177 9.78 -5.90 22.49
C ALA A 177 8.30 -5.48 22.53
N SER A 178 7.78 -4.84 21.49
CA SER A 178 6.37 -4.44 21.40
C SER A 178 5.45 -5.59 20.98
N GLN A 179 5.97 -6.64 20.33
CA GLN A 179 5.14 -7.71 19.78
C GLN A 179 4.22 -8.40 20.79
N PRO A 180 4.64 -8.71 22.04
CA PRO A 180 3.75 -9.30 23.03
C PRO A 180 2.64 -8.37 23.54
N MET A 181 2.68 -7.08 23.17
CA MET A 181 1.72 -6.03 23.55
C MET A 181 0.77 -5.65 22.42
N LEU A 182 0.97 -6.25 21.22
CA LEU A 182 0.07 -6.05 20.10
C LEU A 182 -1.25 -6.77 20.32
N GLU A 183 -2.32 -6.21 19.80
CA GLU A 183 -3.63 -6.85 19.78
C GLU A 183 -3.58 -8.12 18.90
N GLU A 184 -4.39 -9.13 19.25
CA GLU A 184 -4.34 -10.44 18.59
C GLU A 184 -4.71 -10.36 17.11
N ASP A 185 -5.62 -9.48 16.75
CA ASP A 185 -6.06 -9.20 15.38
C ASP A 185 -5.02 -8.40 14.57
N VAL A 186 -4.11 -7.68 15.22
CA VAL A 186 -2.99 -6.98 14.57
C VAL A 186 -1.81 -7.91 14.33
N ILE A 187 -1.34 -8.62 15.38
CA ILE A 187 -0.18 -9.53 15.24
C ILE A 187 -0.53 -10.78 14.41
N GLY A 188 -1.79 -11.20 14.42
CA GLY A 188 -2.29 -12.36 13.69
C GLY A 188 -2.73 -12.09 12.25
N ASP A 189 -2.83 -10.82 11.82
CA ASP A 189 -3.25 -10.49 10.46
C ASP A 189 -2.05 -10.58 9.50
N PRO A 190 -2.06 -11.51 8.50
CA PRO A 190 -0.99 -11.64 7.52
C PRO A 190 -0.86 -10.44 6.59
N ALA A 191 -1.85 -9.54 6.55
CA ALA A 191 -1.76 -8.26 5.84
C ALA A 191 -0.85 -7.25 6.57
N ILE A 192 -0.66 -7.42 7.89
CA ILE A 192 0.20 -6.57 8.72
C ILE A 192 1.55 -7.27 8.98
N TYR A 193 1.49 -8.53 9.41
CA TYR A 193 2.66 -9.37 9.69
C TYR A 193 2.68 -10.56 8.72
N PRO A 194 3.13 -10.37 7.48
CA PRO A 194 3.11 -11.40 6.44
C PRO A 194 4.00 -12.59 6.80
N ASP A 195 3.60 -13.77 6.32
CA ASP A 195 4.37 -14.98 6.49
C ASP A 195 5.68 -14.98 5.67
N ALA A 196 6.54 -15.98 5.92
CA ALA A 196 7.84 -16.08 5.26
C ALA A 196 7.71 -16.20 3.72
N ALA A 197 6.70 -16.89 3.21
CA ALA A 197 6.50 -17.07 1.78
C ALA A 197 6.09 -15.74 1.10
N THR A 198 5.23 -14.96 1.74
CA THR A 198 4.87 -13.62 1.28
C THR A 198 6.08 -12.68 1.31
N LEU A 199 6.87 -12.72 2.41
CA LEU A 199 8.08 -11.89 2.55
C LEU A 199 9.11 -12.15 1.45
N GLU A 200 9.26 -13.39 0.96
CA GLU A 200 10.17 -13.73 -0.13
C GLU A 200 9.80 -13.05 -1.46
N ASN A 201 8.52 -12.70 -1.66
CA ASN A 201 8.03 -12.02 -2.85
C ASN A 201 8.04 -10.49 -2.73
N LEU A 202 8.37 -9.95 -1.54
CA LEU A 202 8.47 -8.50 -1.36
C LEU A 202 9.82 -7.99 -1.86
N PHE A 203 9.84 -6.76 -2.34
CA PHE A 203 11.05 -6.11 -2.81
C PHE A 203 11.23 -4.71 -2.19
N THR A 204 12.47 -4.25 -2.15
CA THR A 204 12.80 -2.87 -1.79
C THR A 204 13.37 -2.14 -3.00
N THR A 205 13.23 -0.83 -3.05
CA THR A 205 13.78 0.00 -4.12
C THR A 205 14.71 1.06 -3.57
N ARG A 206 15.70 1.46 -4.39
CA ARG A 206 16.57 2.59 -4.11
C ARG A 206 15.94 3.88 -4.64
N LYS A 207 16.23 4.99 -3.99
CA LYS A 207 15.80 6.30 -4.49
C LYS A 207 16.36 6.54 -5.89
N LYS A 208 15.48 6.69 -6.87
CA LYS A 208 15.88 7.07 -8.25
C LYS A 208 16.41 8.50 -8.24
N LYS A 209 17.62 8.70 -8.78
CA LYS A 209 18.18 10.05 -8.93
C LYS A 209 17.27 10.84 -9.88
N LYS A 210 16.75 11.98 -9.46
CA LYS A 210 16.16 12.93 -10.40
C LYS A 210 17.26 13.31 -11.40
N LYS A 211 17.07 13.04 -12.69
CA LYS A 211 17.82 13.76 -13.71
C LYS A 211 17.29 15.21 -13.64
N ILE A 212 18.16 16.11 -13.21
CA ILE A 212 17.95 17.55 -13.30
C ILE A 212 18.02 17.94 -14.78
#